data_d5d0d1c23b55b90638020a59a22ea488
#
_entry.id   d5d0d1c23b55b90638020a59a22ea488
#
_cell.length_a   1.000
_cell.length_b   1.000
_cell.length_c   1.000
_cell.angle_alpha   90.00
_cell.angle_beta   90.00
_cell.angle_gamma   90.00
#
_symmetry.space_group_name_H-M   'P 1'
#
loop_
_entity.id
_entity.type
_entity.pdbx_description
1 polymer ?
#
loop_
_entity_poly.entity_id
_entity_poly.type
_entity_poly.pdbx_seq_one_letter_code
_entity_poly.pdbx_strand_id
1 'polypeptide(L)'
;MFRPSILARELGEYDVVNVGAAGTFVVRKPRSRSEFRNALLRKLPFAAELVLFDGGDFLRLEAGNPFAPELSSPDVVRFVGILSKAVSVRVSLPVTFPPDGEWLVRVMESEGQFVFGMYRRHMKTIGYLGQIDKLFGVPATIRNWNTIAAIVRVLKTPPR
;
A
#
# COMPACT_ATOMS: atom_id res chain seq x y z
N MET A 1 -1.56 -23.65 5.86
CA MET A 1 -0.90 -22.37 5.60
C MET A 1 -1.78 -21.51 4.69
N PHE A 2 -2.01 -20.26 5.08
CA PHE A 2 -2.80 -19.32 4.30
C PHE A 2 -2.11 -18.97 2.97
N ARG A 3 -2.87 -19.00 1.86
CA ARG A 3 -2.36 -18.67 0.52
C ARG A 3 -3.28 -17.63 -0.12
N PRO A 4 -2.78 -16.42 -0.37
CA PRO A 4 -3.59 -15.35 -0.98
C PRO A 4 -4.21 -15.73 -2.33
N SER A 5 -3.50 -16.48 -3.16
CA SER A 5 -4.02 -16.91 -4.48
C SER A 5 -5.22 -17.85 -4.37
N ILE A 6 -5.27 -18.68 -3.34
CA ILE A 6 -6.41 -19.56 -3.09
C ILE A 6 -7.62 -18.75 -2.64
N LEU A 7 -7.41 -17.79 -1.73
CA LEU A 7 -8.45 -16.89 -1.28
C LEU A 7 -9.06 -16.10 -2.45
N ALA A 8 -8.22 -15.57 -3.33
CA ALA A 8 -8.69 -14.86 -4.53
C ALA A 8 -9.58 -15.74 -5.41
N ARG A 9 -9.21 -17.01 -5.55
CA ARG A 9 -9.99 -17.99 -6.32
C ARG A 9 -11.36 -18.26 -5.68
N GLU A 10 -11.39 -18.39 -4.36
CA GLU A 10 -12.63 -18.62 -3.61
C GLU A 10 -13.59 -17.44 -3.65
N LEU A 11 -13.08 -16.25 -3.95
CA LEU A 11 -13.85 -15.02 -4.11
C LEU A 11 -14.06 -14.65 -5.59
N GLY A 12 -14.01 -15.65 -6.49
CA GLY A 12 -14.08 -15.43 -7.93
C GLY A 12 -15.33 -14.70 -8.42
N GLU A 13 -16.45 -14.81 -7.69
CA GLU A 13 -17.69 -14.10 -8.03
C GLU A 13 -17.54 -12.58 -7.97
N TYR A 14 -16.54 -12.08 -7.25
CA TYR A 14 -16.21 -10.64 -7.13
C TYR A 14 -15.10 -10.22 -8.09
N ASP A 15 -14.61 -11.13 -8.92
CA ASP A 15 -13.48 -10.93 -9.82
C ASP A 15 -12.27 -10.36 -9.06
N VAL A 16 -11.76 -11.15 -8.12
CA VAL A 16 -10.63 -10.78 -7.25
C VAL A 16 -9.32 -11.24 -7.87
N VAL A 17 -8.37 -10.32 -7.95
CA VAL A 17 -7.00 -10.61 -8.40
C VAL A 17 -6.04 -10.37 -7.24
N ASN A 18 -5.23 -11.38 -6.91
CA ASN A 18 -4.17 -11.24 -5.94
C ASN A 18 -2.95 -10.56 -6.59
N VAL A 19 -2.41 -9.53 -5.95
CA VAL A 19 -1.23 -8.81 -6.42
C VAL A 19 -0.10 -9.03 -5.43
N GLY A 20 0.91 -9.79 -5.86
CA GLY A 20 2.07 -10.10 -5.02
C GLY A 20 1.77 -11.08 -3.90
N ALA A 21 2.68 -11.20 -2.94
CA ALA A 21 2.62 -12.17 -1.84
C ALA A 21 2.18 -11.56 -0.49
N ALA A 22 1.99 -10.25 -0.42
CA ALA A 22 1.76 -9.53 0.83
C ALA A 22 0.28 -9.36 1.23
N GLY A 23 -0.64 -10.01 0.49
CA GLY A 23 -2.07 -9.92 0.80
C GLY A 23 -2.74 -8.68 0.23
N THR A 24 -2.34 -8.26 -0.95
CA THR A 24 -2.98 -7.17 -1.70
C THR A 24 -3.92 -7.76 -2.74
N PHE A 25 -5.17 -7.31 -2.74
CA PHE A 25 -6.20 -7.81 -3.64
C PHE A 25 -6.86 -6.67 -4.39
N VAL A 26 -7.06 -6.84 -5.70
CA VAL A 26 -7.86 -5.94 -6.52
C VAL A 26 -9.20 -6.61 -6.79
N VAL A 27 -10.29 -5.91 -6.45
CA VAL A 27 -11.65 -6.41 -6.61
C VAL A 27 -12.32 -5.60 -7.70
N ARG A 28 -12.65 -6.24 -8.81
CA ARG A 28 -13.23 -5.56 -9.98
C ARG A 28 -14.76 -5.58 -10.00
N LYS A 29 -15.36 -6.49 -9.24
CA LYS A 29 -16.84 -6.62 -9.12
C LYS A 29 -17.23 -6.69 -7.64
N PRO A 30 -17.03 -5.64 -6.85
CA PRO A 30 -17.24 -5.70 -5.40
C PRO A 30 -18.70 -5.75 -4.97
N ARG A 31 -19.65 -5.43 -5.83
CA ARG A 31 -21.07 -5.23 -5.51
C ARG A 31 -21.24 -4.09 -4.50
N SER A 32 -20.92 -4.36 -3.21
CA SER A 32 -20.79 -3.30 -2.20
C SER A 32 -19.58 -3.57 -1.32
N ARG A 33 -19.06 -2.51 -0.68
CA ARG A 33 -17.92 -2.65 0.24
C ARG A 33 -18.25 -3.57 1.41
N SER A 34 -19.42 -3.42 2.01
CA SER A 34 -19.83 -4.21 3.17
C SER A 34 -20.05 -5.68 2.80
N GLU A 35 -20.67 -5.95 1.68
CA GLU A 35 -20.87 -7.31 1.20
C GLU A 35 -19.54 -8.02 0.95
N PHE A 36 -18.65 -7.38 0.22
CA PHE A 36 -17.33 -7.93 -0.07
C PHE A 36 -16.51 -8.13 1.21
N ARG A 37 -16.50 -7.12 2.08
CA ARG A 37 -15.79 -7.20 3.36
C ARG A 37 -16.25 -8.41 4.19
N ASN A 38 -17.56 -8.61 4.29
CA ASN A 38 -18.11 -9.73 5.04
C ASN A 38 -17.75 -11.06 4.40
N ALA A 39 -17.83 -11.18 3.08
CA ALA A 39 -17.45 -12.38 2.37
C ALA A 39 -15.97 -12.72 2.57
N LEU A 40 -15.10 -11.72 2.52
CA LEU A 40 -13.68 -11.89 2.74
C LEU A 40 -13.37 -12.35 4.18
N LEU A 41 -13.98 -11.70 5.17
CA LEU A 41 -13.76 -12.04 6.58
C LEU A 41 -14.21 -13.47 6.91
N ARG A 42 -15.29 -13.94 6.29
CA ARG A 42 -15.75 -15.32 6.49
C ARG A 42 -14.78 -16.37 5.96
N LYS A 43 -13.99 -16.02 4.97
CA LYS A 43 -13.04 -16.96 4.32
C LYS A 43 -11.63 -16.90 4.89
N LEU A 44 -11.32 -15.87 5.69
CA LEU A 44 -10.00 -15.77 6.32
C LEU A 44 -9.93 -16.74 7.51
N PRO A 45 -8.84 -17.52 7.61
CA PRO A 45 -8.67 -18.48 8.71
C PRO A 45 -8.22 -17.84 10.03
N PHE A 46 -8.08 -16.51 10.07
CA PHE A 46 -7.64 -15.76 11.23
C PHE A 46 -8.33 -14.40 11.26
N ALA A 47 -8.31 -13.75 12.43
CA ALA A 47 -8.75 -12.37 12.55
C ALA A 47 -7.77 -11.46 11.79
N ALA A 48 -8.29 -10.62 10.93
CA ALA A 48 -7.47 -9.71 10.13
C ALA A 48 -8.06 -8.30 10.12
N GLU A 49 -7.18 -7.32 10.15
CA GLU A 49 -7.54 -5.94 9.90
C GLU A 49 -7.53 -5.71 8.40
N LEU A 50 -8.64 -5.20 7.87
CA LEU A 50 -8.80 -4.94 6.44
C LEU A 50 -8.84 -3.44 6.19
N VAL A 51 -8.09 -3.01 5.19
CA VAL A 51 -8.13 -1.64 4.69
C VAL A 51 -8.65 -1.69 3.25
N LEU A 52 -9.79 -1.04 3.02
CA LEU A 52 -10.44 -1.02 1.71
C LEU A 52 -10.30 0.37 1.10
N PHE A 53 -9.84 0.40 -0.15
CA PHE A 53 -9.65 1.63 -0.91
C PHE A 53 -10.39 1.60 -2.23
N ASP A 54 -10.82 2.77 -2.67
CA ASP A 54 -11.36 2.95 -4.02
C ASP A 54 -10.21 2.83 -5.04
N GLY A 55 -10.41 2.01 -6.07
CA GLY A 55 -9.42 1.84 -7.13
C GLY A 55 -9.09 3.14 -7.87
N GLY A 56 -10.05 4.06 -7.95
CA GLY A 56 -9.83 5.38 -8.57
C GLY A 56 -8.74 6.19 -7.89
N ASP A 57 -8.57 6.03 -6.58
CA ASP A 57 -7.49 6.70 -5.84
C ASP A 57 -6.12 6.24 -6.32
N PHE A 58 -5.97 4.95 -6.60
CA PHE A 58 -4.71 4.39 -7.13
C PHE A 58 -4.45 4.82 -8.57
N LEU A 59 -5.49 4.93 -9.39
CA LEU A 59 -5.35 5.44 -10.76
C LEU A 59 -4.84 6.87 -10.75
N ARG A 60 -5.39 7.73 -9.90
CA ARG A 60 -4.95 9.12 -9.75
C ARG A 60 -3.51 9.21 -9.22
N LEU A 61 -3.18 8.36 -8.26
CA LEU A 61 -1.85 8.30 -7.66
C LEU A 61 -0.78 7.97 -8.71
N GLU A 62 -1.02 6.95 -9.51
CA GLU A 62 -0.07 6.52 -10.55
C GLU A 62 0.06 7.58 -11.65
N ALA A 63 -1.06 8.19 -12.06
CA ALA A 63 -1.05 9.24 -13.08
C ALA A 63 -0.25 10.46 -12.64
N GLY A 64 -0.34 10.84 -11.36
CA GLY A 64 0.41 11.95 -10.77
C GLY A 64 1.88 11.67 -10.56
N ASN A 65 2.28 10.42 -10.51
CA ASN A 65 3.65 9.93 -10.27
C ASN A 65 4.46 10.80 -9.30
N PRO A 66 4.26 10.62 -7.99
CA PRO A 66 4.92 11.47 -6.98
C PRO A 66 6.45 11.32 -6.96
N PHE A 67 6.99 10.34 -7.68
CA PHE A 67 8.42 10.07 -7.77
C PHE A 67 9.06 10.55 -9.08
N ALA A 68 8.29 11.21 -9.95
CA ALA A 68 8.79 11.62 -11.26
C ALA A 68 10.10 12.45 -11.22
N PRO A 69 10.29 13.39 -10.25
CA PRO A 69 11.53 14.15 -10.15
C PRO A 69 12.71 13.35 -9.60
N GLU A 70 12.48 12.19 -9.00
CA GLU A 70 13.52 11.45 -8.30
C GLU A 70 14.27 10.51 -9.23
N LEU A 71 15.60 10.52 -9.08
CA LEU A 71 16.44 9.61 -9.84
C LEU A 71 16.27 8.16 -9.34
N SER A 72 16.18 7.24 -10.28
CA SER A 72 16.13 5.82 -9.97
C SER A 72 17.53 5.32 -9.58
N SER A 73 17.56 4.47 -8.53
CA SER A 73 18.78 3.81 -8.07
C SER A 73 18.45 2.38 -7.69
N PRO A 74 19.33 1.39 -8.00
CA PRO A 74 19.06 0.01 -7.63
C PRO A 74 19.05 -0.24 -6.12
N ASP A 75 19.68 0.63 -5.35
CA ASP A 75 19.73 0.50 -3.88
C ASP A 75 18.55 1.14 -3.18
N VAL A 76 17.76 1.91 -3.90
CA VAL A 76 16.65 2.69 -3.35
C VAL A 76 15.33 2.15 -3.86
N VAL A 77 14.41 1.89 -2.93
CA VAL A 77 13.05 1.45 -3.24
C VAL A 77 12.09 2.60 -2.97
N ARG A 78 11.29 2.92 -3.96
CA ARG A 78 10.19 3.89 -3.83
C ARG A 78 9.00 3.18 -3.22
N PHE A 79 8.37 3.79 -2.22
CA PHE A 79 7.24 3.16 -1.54
C PHE A 79 6.08 4.12 -1.37
N VAL A 80 4.90 3.53 -1.20
CA VAL A 80 3.69 4.22 -0.79
C VAL A 80 3.24 3.61 0.54
N GLY A 81 3.09 4.45 1.54
CA GLY A 81 2.44 4.08 2.79
C GLY A 81 0.96 4.40 2.69
N ILE A 82 0.13 3.42 3.02
CA ILE A 82 -1.33 3.57 2.98
C ILE A 82 -1.81 3.62 4.41
N LEU A 83 -2.22 4.81 4.86
CA LEU A 83 -2.70 5.00 6.23
C LEU A 83 -4.08 4.36 6.40
N SER A 84 -4.31 3.74 7.54
CA SER A 84 -5.58 3.04 7.82
C SER A 84 -6.78 3.99 7.85
N LYS A 85 -6.54 5.28 8.10
CA LYS A 85 -7.54 6.34 8.06
C LYS A 85 -6.87 7.68 7.78
N ALA A 86 -7.66 8.66 7.32
CA ALA A 86 -7.18 10.01 7.13
C ALA A 86 -6.75 10.61 8.47
N VAL A 87 -5.65 11.36 8.47
CA VAL A 87 -5.12 12.02 9.65
C VAL A 87 -5.28 13.53 9.55
N SER A 88 -5.64 14.16 10.66
CA SER A 88 -5.76 15.61 10.76
C SER A 88 -4.46 16.28 11.21
N VAL A 89 -3.51 15.52 11.72
CA VAL A 89 -2.23 16.02 12.20
C VAL A 89 -1.33 16.35 11.03
N ARG A 90 -0.80 17.57 10.99
CA ARG A 90 0.21 17.94 10.00
C ARG A 90 1.57 17.46 10.45
N VAL A 91 2.20 16.66 9.62
CA VAL A 91 3.58 16.22 9.81
C VAL A 91 4.47 17.07 8.92
N SER A 92 5.52 17.66 9.50
CA SER A 92 6.52 18.41 8.73
C SER A 92 7.38 17.46 7.92
N LEU A 93 7.28 17.52 6.61
CA LEU A 93 8.01 16.67 5.68
C LEU A 93 8.97 17.50 4.82
N PRO A 94 10.11 16.94 4.38
CA PRO A 94 10.54 15.55 4.51
C PRO A 94 11.12 15.22 5.89
N VAL A 95 11.05 13.93 6.24
CA VAL A 95 11.66 13.36 7.46
C VAL A 95 12.56 12.20 7.05
N THR A 96 13.74 12.13 7.62
CA THR A 96 14.70 11.04 7.37
C THR A 96 14.95 10.23 8.63
N PHE A 97 15.15 8.92 8.46
CA PHE A 97 15.53 7.99 9.53
C PHE A 97 16.80 7.23 9.12
N PRO A 98 17.85 7.18 9.93
CA PRO A 98 18.04 8.00 11.13
C PRO A 98 18.14 9.49 10.80
N PRO A 99 17.88 10.40 11.75
CA PRO A 99 17.90 11.84 11.47
C PRO A 99 19.29 12.38 11.14
N ASP A 100 20.33 11.69 11.61
CA ASP A 100 21.71 12.08 11.36
C ASP A 100 22.42 10.97 10.57
N GLY A 101 23.35 11.38 9.71
CA GLY A 101 24.13 10.47 8.89
C GLY A 101 23.42 10.05 7.61
N GLU A 102 23.77 8.88 7.08
CA GLU A 102 23.15 8.37 5.89
C GLU A 102 21.73 7.88 6.20
N TRP A 103 20.75 8.41 5.47
CA TRP A 103 19.36 8.03 5.67
C TRP A 103 19.07 6.63 5.12
N LEU A 104 18.23 5.88 5.83
CA LEU A 104 17.74 4.57 5.39
C LEU A 104 16.28 4.62 4.95
N VAL A 105 15.48 5.50 5.56
CA VAL A 105 14.10 5.77 5.16
C VAL A 105 13.91 7.27 5.05
N ARG A 106 13.32 7.72 3.96
CA ARG A 106 12.95 9.12 3.76
C ARG A 106 11.47 9.19 3.46
N VAL A 107 10.73 9.89 4.30
CA VAL A 107 9.33 10.21 4.06
C VAL A 107 9.29 11.59 3.41
N MET A 108 8.81 11.66 2.17
CA MET A 108 8.92 12.86 1.35
C MET A 108 7.68 13.73 1.39
N GLU A 109 6.52 13.13 1.18
CA GLU A 109 5.25 13.83 1.08
C GLU A 109 4.10 12.98 1.60
N SER A 110 2.97 13.62 1.88
CA SER A 110 1.72 12.92 2.17
C SER A 110 0.57 13.63 1.47
N GLU A 111 -0.39 12.87 0.98
CA GLU A 111 -1.60 13.37 0.33
C GLU A 111 -2.77 12.46 0.70
N GLY A 112 -3.75 12.99 1.42
CA GLY A 112 -4.88 12.19 1.90
C GLY A 112 -4.41 11.06 2.81
N GLN A 113 -4.72 9.82 2.43
CA GLN A 113 -4.28 8.63 3.16
C GLN A 113 -2.98 8.03 2.63
N PHE A 114 -2.33 8.69 1.67
CA PHE A 114 -1.08 8.21 1.08
C PHE A 114 0.12 8.96 1.62
N VAL A 115 1.19 8.22 1.84
CA VAL A 115 2.50 8.71 2.25
C VAL A 115 3.51 8.23 1.23
N PHE A 116 4.35 9.12 0.73
CA PHE A 116 5.34 8.80 -0.31
C PHE A 116 6.74 8.90 0.23
N GLY A 117 7.55 7.90 -0.07
CA GLY A 117 8.92 7.91 0.40
C GLY A 117 9.81 6.93 -0.34
N MET A 118 11.03 6.87 0.14
CA MET A 118 12.04 5.95 -0.37
C MET A 118 12.76 5.29 0.80
N TYR A 119 13.22 4.07 0.60
CA TYR A 119 14.08 3.42 1.58
C TYR A 119 15.24 2.72 0.87
N ARG A 120 16.33 2.57 1.61
CA ARG A 120 17.49 1.81 1.17
C ARG A 120 17.38 0.36 1.65
N ARG A 121 17.87 -0.56 0.84
CA ARG A 121 17.89 -1.98 1.22
C ARG A 121 18.99 -2.20 2.27
N HIS A 122 18.57 -2.33 3.52
CA HIS A 122 19.44 -2.52 4.67
C HIS A 122 18.67 -3.26 5.76
N MET A 123 19.39 -4.04 6.58
CA MET A 123 18.74 -4.84 7.64
C MET A 123 18.00 -3.99 8.67
N LYS A 124 18.42 -2.75 8.90
CA LYS A 124 17.79 -1.83 9.86
C LYS A 124 16.58 -1.09 9.29
N THR A 125 16.36 -1.16 7.99
CA THR A 125 15.32 -0.38 7.31
C THR A 125 13.92 -0.74 7.81
N ILE A 126 13.64 -2.04 8.07
CA ILE A 126 12.33 -2.49 8.52
C ILE A 126 11.93 -1.79 9.82
N GLY A 127 12.86 -1.66 10.76
CA GLY A 127 12.59 -0.95 12.02
C GLY A 127 12.24 0.52 11.81
N TYR A 128 12.89 1.19 10.87
CA TYR A 128 12.60 2.59 10.57
C TYR A 128 11.29 2.75 9.80
N LEU A 129 10.92 1.81 8.92
CA LEU A 129 9.62 1.82 8.27
C LEU A 129 8.48 1.76 9.29
N GLY A 130 8.67 1.02 10.39
CA GLY A 130 7.72 1.00 11.51
C GLY A 130 7.54 2.33 12.23
N GLN A 131 8.48 3.26 12.09
CA GLN A 131 8.35 4.60 12.69
C GLN A 131 7.30 5.46 11.96
N ILE A 132 6.92 5.11 10.75
CA ILE A 132 5.91 5.84 9.98
C ILE A 132 4.56 5.82 10.72
N ASP A 133 4.19 4.70 11.32
CA ASP A 133 2.98 4.58 12.14
C ASP A 133 2.98 5.61 13.27
N LYS A 134 4.11 5.75 13.96
CA LYS A 134 4.27 6.70 15.05
C LYS A 134 4.24 8.14 14.56
N LEU A 135 4.84 8.38 13.39
CA LEU A 135 4.91 9.71 12.80
C LEU A 135 3.51 10.26 12.47
N PHE A 136 2.62 9.41 11.95
CA PHE A 136 1.28 9.79 11.55
C PHE A 136 0.21 9.45 12.60
N GLY A 137 0.53 8.66 13.61
CA GLY A 137 -0.39 8.28 14.68
C GLY A 137 -1.44 7.25 14.29
N VAL A 138 -1.31 6.62 13.14
CA VAL A 138 -2.20 5.55 12.65
C VAL A 138 -1.38 4.48 11.94
N PRO A 139 -1.86 3.22 11.91
CA PRO A 139 -1.17 2.18 11.16
C PRO A 139 -1.04 2.51 9.67
N ALA A 140 0.11 2.17 9.10
CA ALA A 140 0.40 2.33 7.69
C ALA A 140 0.74 0.97 7.08
N THR A 141 0.22 0.70 5.90
CA THR A 141 0.59 -0.45 5.09
C THR A 141 1.58 0.02 4.03
N ILE A 142 2.79 -0.54 4.03
CA ILE A 142 3.85 -0.13 3.10
C ILE A 142 3.84 -1.06 1.89
N ARG A 143 3.80 -0.46 0.70
CA ARG A 143 3.91 -1.18 -0.57
C ARG A 143 4.91 -0.46 -1.47
N ASN A 144 5.74 -1.22 -2.18
CA ASN A 144 6.65 -0.58 -3.13
C ASN A 144 5.89 -0.04 -4.36
N TRP A 145 6.52 0.90 -5.07
CA TRP A 145 5.90 1.53 -6.24
C TRP A 145 5.55 0.52 -7.34
N ASN A 146 6.34 -0.55 -7.48
CA ASN A 146 6.06 -1.59 -8.46
C ASN A 146 4.75 -2.32 -8.16
N THR A 147 4.42 -2.52 -6.88
CA THR A 147 3.14 -3.09 -6.47
C THR A 147 1.98 -2.16 -6.83
N ILE A 148 2.15 -0.85 -6.62
CA ILE A 148 1.14 0.14 -7.00
C ILE A 148 0.92 0.11 -8.52
N ALA A 149 1.99 0.06 -9.31
CA ALA A 149 1.89 -0.06 -10.77
C ALA A 149 1.17 -1.35 -11.21
N ALA A 150 1.41 -2.45 -10.50
CA ALA A 150 0.74 -3.72 -10.77
C ALA A 150 -0.76 -3.65 -10.45
N ILE A 151 -1.14 -3.00 -9.34
CA ILE A 151 -2.54 -2.76 -8.98
C ILE A 151 -3.24 -1.96 -10.10
N VAL A 152 -2.64 -0.87 -10.53
CA VAL A 152 -3.19 -0.02 -11.59
C VAL A 152 -3.36 -0.78 -12.89
N ARG A 153 -2.40 -1.62 -13.23
CA ARG A 153 -2.48 -2.47 -14.44
C ARG A 153 -3.70 -3.39 -14.39
N VAL A 154 -3.97 -4.01 -13.24
CA VAL A 154 -5.15 -4.86 -13.05
C VAL A 154 -6.43 -4.03 -13.14
N LEU A 155 -6.46 -2.84 -12.54
CA LEU A 155 -7.62 -1.94 -12.57
C LEU A 155 -7.97 -1.49 -13.99
N LYS A 156 -6.96 -1.31 -14.85
CA LYS A 156 -7.15 -0.92 -16.25
C LYS A 156 -7.56 -2.09 -17.16
N THR A 157 -7.41 -3.33 -16.68
CA THR A 157 -7.81 -4.52 -17.44
C THR A 157 -9.31 -4.73 -17.28
N PRO A 158 -10.06 -4.97 -18.38
CA PRO A 158 -11.50 -5.20 -18.29
C PRO A 158 -11.83 -6.39 -17.39
N PRO A 159 -12.95 -6.36 -16.63
CA PRO A 159 -13.41 -7.48 -15.84
C PRO A 159 -13.71 -8.70 -16.73
N ARG A 160 -13.47 -9.88 -16.18
CA ARG A 160 -13.82 -11.15 -16.84
C ARG A 160 -15.32 -11.41 -16.77
#